data_8b2630cfebdc03570e3b80c0558440d2
#
_entry.id   8b2630cfebdc03570e3b80c0558440d2
#
_cell.length_a   1.000
_cell.length_b   1.000
_cell.length_c   1.000
_cell.angle_alpha   90.00
_cell.angle_beta   90.00
_cell.angle_gamma   90.00
#
_symmetry.space_group_name_H-M   'P 1'
#
loop_
_entity.id
_entity.type
_entity.pdbx_description
1 polymer ?
#
loop_
_entity_poly.entity_id
_entity_poly.type
_entity_poly.pdbx_seq_one_letter_code
_entity_poly.pdbx_strand_id
1 'polypeptide(L)'
;MSNQIICLSGWGQKFDSLEFIFKESNFDPFFISSLDYSSFVDVEKFFSFVESQNLNLEVLIGWSLGGQLAIRLVKEKILKPKLLVLIAPPFQMIKDTNVYAAMSQKTFNEFRSNFVNSPNKTLKQFSILTAMNDRNASEIAKTLDIKEENFENLVYWLDELKRFSCFDIDFSNMPRTLFFQGAGDMIVHESQAKYFERKIKNFRLEIFKNCGHAPHLNDVARTRKTILEEINTKLHSKHE
;
A
#
# COMPACT_ATOMS: atom_id res chain seq x y z
N MET A 1 -14.52 -10.95 -18.88
CA MET A 1 -13.84 -10.85 -17.56
C MET A 1 -13.05 -9.56 -17.58
N SER A 2 -12.98 -8.86 -16.45
CA SER A 2 -12.10 -7.69 -16.37
C SER A 2 -10.65 -8.17 -16.34
N ASN A 3 -9.79 -7.51 -17.11
CA ASN A 3 -8.37 -7.79 -17.14
C ASN A 3 -7.58 -6.57 -16.63
N GLN A 4 -8.14 -5.82 -15.69
CA GLN A 4 -7.50 -4.61 -15.19
C GLN A 4 -6.86 -4.85 -13.82
N ILE A 5 -5.63 -4.39 -13.66
CA ILE A 5 -4.91 -4.25 -12.40
C ILE A 5 -4.75 -2.77 -12.10
N ILE A 6 -5.21 -2.33 -10.94
CA ILE A 6 -5.08 -0.95 -10.49
C ILE A 6 -4.14 -0.88 -9.30
N CYS A 7 -3.25 0.12 -9.31
CA CYS A 7 -2.24 0.35 -8.28
C CYS A 7 -2.44 1.68 -7.56
N LEU A 8 -2.20 1.69 -6.25
CA LEU A 8 -2.16 2.85 -5.37
C LEU A 8 -0.83 2.86 -4.63
N SER A 9 -0.02 3.89 -4.87
CA SER A 9 1.33 4.00 -4.30
C SER A 9 1.32 4.43 -2.83
N GLY A 10 2.47 4.34 -2.16
CA GLY A 10 2.67 4.86 -0.81
C GLY A 10 2.67 6.39 -0.76
N TRP A 11 2.63 6.95 0.46
CA TRP A 11 2.73 8.40 0.65
C TRP A 11 4.04 8.96 0.07
N GLY A 12 3.91 10.06 -0.69
CA GLY A 12 5.04 10.69 -1.36
C GLY A 12 5.68 9.82 -2.45
N GLN A 13 4.96 8.82 -2.99
CA GLN A 13 5.43 7.92 -4.03
C GLN A 13 4.50 7.91 -5.23
N LYS A 14 5.04 7.62 -6.41
CA LYS A 14 4.31 7.49 -7.67
C LYS A 14 4.29 6.04 -8.13
N PHE A 15 3.61 5.78 -9.24
CA PHE A 15 3.47 4.43 -9.80
C PHE A 15 4.82 3.75 -10.08
N ASP A 16 5.85 4.51 -10.43
CA ASP A 16 7.20 4.00 -10.72
C ASP A 16 7.72 3.07 -9.61
N SER A 17 7.36 3.34 -8.35
CA SER A 17 7.73 2.48 -7.22
C SER A 17 7.08 1.10 -7.24
N LEU A 18 5.90 0.96 -7.86
CA LEU A 18 5.17 -0.31 -8.01
C LEU A 18 5.38 -0.97 -9.38
N GLU A 19 5.80 -0.19 -10.38
CA GLU A 19 5.99 -0.65 -11.76
C GLU A 19 6.96 -1.83 -11.87
N PHE A 20 7.95 -1.93 -10.96
CA PHE A 20 8.91 -3.04 -10.91
C PHE A 20 8.25 -4.41 -10.77
N ILE A 21 7.06 -4.49 -10.16
CA ILE A 21 6.29 -5.74 -10.06
C ILE A 21 6.00 -6.29 -11.46
N PHE A 22 5.77 -5.41 -12.43
CA PHE A 22 5.26 -5.76 -13.76
C PHE A 22 6.35 -5.85 -14.83
N LYS A 23 7.53 -5.25 -14.60
CA LYS A 23 8.65 -5.31 -15.53
C LYS A 23 9.11 -6.75 -15.73
N GLU A 24 9.47 -7.12 -16.96
CA GLU A 24 10.04 -8.44 -17.32
C GLU A 24 9.15 -9.64 -16.93
N SER A 25 7.83 -9.46 -16.89
CA SER A 25 6.90 -10.51 -16.54
C SER A 25 5.72 -10.58 -17.49
N ASN A 26 5.16 -11.76 -17.61
CA ASN A 26 3.97 -11.96 -18.42
C ASN A 26 2.71 -11.78 -17.55
N PHE A 27 2.25 -10.53 -17.44
CA PHE A 27 0.93 -10.21 -16.88
C PHE A 27 -0.16 -10.17 -17.96
N ASP A 28 0.14 -10.61 -19.19
CA ASP A 28 -0.90 -10.73 -20.21
C ASP A 28 -2.00 -11.69 -19.73
N PRO A 29 -3.26 -11.36 -19.98
CA PRO A 29 -3.78 -10.21 -20.73
C PRO A 29 -4.19 -8.99 -19.84
N PHE A 30 -3.48 -8.70 -18.75
CA PHE A 30 -3.87 -7.63 -17.85
C PHE A 30 -3.40 -6.25 -18.31
N PHE A 31 -4.31 -5.27 -18.22
CA PHE A 31 -4.00 -3.84 -18.37
C PHE A 31 -3.67 -3.26 -17.00
N ILE A 32 -2.48 -2.70 -16.85
CA ILE A 32 -1.98 -2.16 -15.61
C ILE A 32 -2.09 -0.65 -15.63
N SER A 33 -2.69 -0.08 -14.60
CA SER A 33 -2.84 1.37 -14.42
C SER A 33 -2.70 1.76 -12.95
N SER A 34 -2.56 3.05 -12.69
CA SER A 34 -2.50 3.59 -11.33
C SER A 34 -3.53 4.69 -11.13
N LEU A 35 -3.94 4.87 -9.88
CA LEU A 35 -4.72 6.01 -9.42
C LEU A 35 -3.82 6.89 -8.57
N ASP A 36 -3.58 8.11 -9.02
CA ASP A 36 -2.79 9.10 -8.30
C ASP A 36 -3.68 9.92 -7.37
N TYR A 37 -3.80 9.49 -6.12
CA TYR A 37 -4.55 10.21 -5.10
C TYR A 37 -3.89 11.55 -4.73
N SER A 38 -2.57 11.69 -4.90
CA SER A 38 -1.83 12.90 -4.51
C SER A 38 -2.21 14.13 -5.35
N SER A 39 -2.80 13.92 -6.51
CA SER A 39 -3.35 14.99 -7.36
C SER A 39 -4.64 15.60 -6.81
N PHE A 40 -5.25 15.01 -5.78
CA PHE A 40 -6.50 15.48 -5.17
C PHE A 40 -6.23 16.17 -3.82
N VAL A 41 -6.99 17.22 -3.56
CA VAL A 41 -6.86 18.03 -2.34
C VAL A 41 -7.48 17.35 -1.12
N ASP A 42 -8.37 16.38 -1.31
CA ASP A 42 -9.02 15.63 -0.23
C ASP A 42 -9.47 14.23 -0.69
N VAL A 43 -9.82 13.40 0.29
CA VAL A 43 -10.21 12.01 0.07
C VAL A 43 -11.59 11.89 -0.60
N GLU A 44 -12.51 12.80 -0.31
CA GLU A 44 -13.86 12.80 -0.88
C GLU A 44 -13.83 13.04 -2.38
N LYS A 45 -13.01 14.02 -2.83
CA LYS A 45 -12.81 14.29 -4.26
C LYS A 45 -12.13 13.12 -4.96
N PHE A 46 -11.12 12.53 -4.33
CA PHE A 46 -10.47 11.34 -4.87
C PHE A 46 -11.46 10.18 -5.01
N PHE A 47 -12.26 9.89 -3.98
CA PHE A 47 -13.22 8.79 -4.02
C PHE A 47 -14.33 9.02 -5.04
N SER A 48 -14.87 10.24 -5.12
CA SER A 48 -15.86 10.63 -6.14
C SER A 48 -15.31 10.48 -7.56
N PHE A 49 -14.05 10.86 -7.78
CA PHE A 49 -13.37 10.63 -9.05
C PHE A 49 -13.27 9.13 -9.36
N VAL A 50 -12.79 8.31 -8.44
CA VAL A 50 -12.66 6.85 -8.65
C VAL A 50 -14.02 6.21 -8.96
N GLU A 51 -15.08 6.60 -8.24
CA GLU A 51 -16.44 6.11 -8.46
C GLU A 51 -16.95 6.48 -9.86
N SER A 52 -16.69 7.71 -10.31
CA SER A 52 -17.09 8.18 -11.64
C SER A 52 -16.44 7.42 -12.80
N GLN A 53 -15.28 6.80 -12.56
CA GLN A 53 -14.58 6.00 -13.59
C GLN A 53 -15.26 4.66 -13.87
N ASN A 54 -16.19 4.21 -13.02
CA ASN A 54 -16.92 2.94 -13.14
C ASN A 54 -15.98 1.75 -13.45
N LEU A 55 -14.88 1.65 -12.71
CA LEU A 55 -13.79 0.70 -12.97
C LEU A 55 -14.22 -0.73 -12.66
N ASN A 56 -13.95 -1.63 -13.60
CA ASN A 56 -14.12 -3.07 -13.41
C ASN A 56 -12.72 -3.71 -13.40
N LEU A 57 -12.26 -4.15 -12.23
CA LEU A 57 -10.89 -4.60 -12.05
C LEU A 57 -10.81 -6.04 -11.47
N GLU A 58 -9.78 -6.77 -11.87
CA GLU A 58 -9.45 -8.09 -11.34
C GLU A 58 -8.64 -7.97 -10.04
N VAL A 59 -7.64 -7.09 -10.04
CA VAL A 59 -6.70 -6.92 -8.91
C VAL A 59 -6.59 -5.45 -8.52
N LEU A 60 -6.65 -5.19 -7.22
CA LEU A 60 -6.31 -3.90 -6.62
C LEU A 60 -5.05 -4.07 -5.77
N ILE A 61 -4.01 -3.30 -6.08
CA ILE A 61 -2.75 -3.30 -5.34
C ILE A 61 -2.60 -1.98 -4.61
N GLY A 62 -2.35 -2.02 -3.30
CA GLY A 62 -2.10 -0.81 -2.51
C GLY A 62 -0.88 -0.95 -1.61
N TRP A 63 0.04 0.01 -1.68
CA TRP A 63 1.21 0.08 -0.81
C TRP A 63 1.05 1.16 0.25
N SER A 64 1.29 0.83 1.53
CA SER A 64 1.29 1.77 2.65
C SER A 64 -0.02 2.58 2.70
N LEU A 65 0.01 3.92 2.57
CA LEU A 65 -1.18 4.76 2.44
C LEU A 65 -2.10 4.29 1.30
N GLY A 66 -1.53 3.95 0.14
CA GLY A 66 -2.32 3.39 -0.97
C GLY A 66 -3.05 2.11 -0.58
N GLY A 67 -2.48 1.31 0.33
CA GLY A 67 -3.16 0.14 0.89
C GLY A 67 -4.32 0.49 1.81
N GLN A 68 -4.20 1.54 2.64
CA GLN A 68 -5.33 2.05 3.42
C GLN A 68 -6.45 2.59 2.52
N LEU A 69 -6.10 3.32 1.46
CA LEU A 69 -7.07 3.82 0.49
C LEU A 69 -7.76 2.68 -0.27
N ALA A 70 -7.01 1.63 -0.65
CA ALA A 70 -7.56 0.43 -1.27
C ALA A 70 -8.60 -0.25 -0.36
N ILE A 71 -8.30 -0.41 0.93
CA ILE A 71 -9.24 -0.96 1.92
C ILE A 71 -10.51 -0.12 2.00
N ARG A 72 -10.39 1.22 2.04
CA ARG A 72 -11.53 2.14 2.12
C ARG A 72 -12.38 2.07 0.86
N LEU A 73 -11.79 2.09 -0.33
CA LEU A 73 -12.49 2.00 -1.62
C LEU A 73 -13.27 0.67 -1.75
N VAL A 74 -12.71 -0.43 -1.24
CA VAL A 74 -13.41 -1.73 -1.22
C VAL A 74 -14.51 -1.74 -0.18
N LYS A 75 -14.26 -1.24 1.03
CA LYS A 75 -15.26 -1.17 2.12
C LYS A 75 -16.48 -0.35 1.70
N GLU A 76 -16.27 0.77 1.02
CA GLU A 76 -17.33 1.65 0.53
C GLU A 76 -17.97 1.15 -0.78
N LYS A 77 -17.51 -0.01 -1.28
CA LYS A 77 -18.01 -0.67 -2.51
C LYS A 77 -17.80 0.14 -3.79
N ILE A 78 -16.93 1.15 -3.75
CA ILE A 78 -16.51 1.94 -4.93
C ILE A 78 -15.72 1.04 -5.88
N LEU A 79 -14.78 0.25 -5.35
CA LEU A 79 -14.05 -0.76 -6.11
C LEU A 79 -14.39 -2.17 -5.60
N LYS A 80 -14.48 -3.12 -6.55
CA LYS A 80 -14.85 -4.53 -6.25
C LYS A 80 -13.84 -5.48 -6.91
N PRO A 81 -12.58 -5.49 -6.48
CA PRO A 81 -11.58 -6.41 -7.01
C PRO A 81 -11.89 -7.85 -6.60
N LYS A 82 -11.40 -8.82 -7.38
CA LYS A 82 -11.43 -10.23 -6.97
C LYS A 82 -10.25 -10.60 -6.08
N LEU A 83 -9.13 -9.87 -6.24
CA LEU A 83 -7.94 -9.99 -5.40
C LEU A 83 -7.53 -8.60 -4.92
N LEU A 84 -7.37 -8.45 -3.60
CA LEU A 84 -6.78 -7.28 -2.97
C LEU A 84 -5.35 -7.63 -2.56
N VAL A 85 -4.38 -6.90 -3.09
CA VAL A 85 -2.96 -7.04 -2.70
C VAL A 85 -2.58 -5.85 -1.84
N LEU A 86 -2.22 -6.11 -0.61
CA LEU A 86 -1.81 -5.12 0.37
C LEU A 86 -0.31 -5.22 0.65
N ILE A 87 0.41 -4.14 0.47
CA ILE A 87 1.84 -4.07 0.72
C ILE A 87 2.07 -3.14 1.92
N ALA A 88 2.33 -3.73 3.07
CA ALA A 88 2.63 -3.06 4.32
C ALA A 88 1.73 -1.85 4.69
N PRO A 89 0.39 -1.87 4.49
CA PRO A 89 -0.43 -0.79 4.99
C PRO A 89 -0.48 -0.81 6.52
N PRO A 90 -0.47 0.34 7.19
CA PRO A 90 -0.74 0.34 8.61
C PRO A 90 -2.21 -0.02 8.88
N PHE A 91 -2.43 -0.89 9.86
CA PHE A 91 -3.76 -1.09 10.44
C PHE A 91 -4.23 0.21 11.11
N GLN A 92 -3.31 0.84 11.81
CA GLN A 92 -3.43 2.17 12.39
C GLN A 92 -2.04 2.81 12.46
N MET A 93 -1.92 4.07 12.05
CA MET A 93 -0.61 4.74 12.03
C MET A 93 -0.15 5.18 13.42
N ILE A 94 -1.05 5.65 14.25
CA ILE A 94 -0.75 6.18 15.59
C ILE A 94 -1.15 5.18 16.66
N LYS A 95 -0.22 4.88 17.57
CA LYS A 95 -0.49 3.96 18.68
C LYS A 95 -1.54 4.51 19.65
N ASP A 96 -2.37 3.61 20.12
CA ASP A 96 -3.33 3.82 21.20
C ASP A 96 -3.41 2.57 22.10
N THR A 97 -4.48 2.45 22.88
CA THR A 97 -4.73 1.29 23.74
C THR A 97 -5.01 0.00 22.98
N ASN A 98 -5.41 0.05 21.71
CA ASN A 98 -5.77 -1.09 20.88
C ASN A 98 -4.63 -1.54 19.98
N VAL A 99 -3.81 -0.59 19.49
CA VAL A 99 -2.69 -0.85 18.58
C VAL A 99 -1.40 -0.27 19.17
N TYR A 100 -0.72 -1.07 19.99
CA TYR A 100 0.54 -0.66 20.63
C TYR A 100 1.72 -0.54 19.68
N ALA A 101 1.79 -1.43 18.69
CA ALA A 101 2.88 -1.50 17.73
C ALA A 101 2.65 -0.55 16.56
N ALA A 102 2.42 0.73 16.87
CA ALA A 102 2.26 1.81 15.91
C ALA A 102 3.11 3.00 16.32
N MET A 103 3.25 3.98 15.45
CA MET A 103 4.07 5.18 15.68
C MET A 103 3.53 6.01 16.83
N SER A 104 4.42 6.61 17.65
CA SER A 104 3.97 7.54 18.68
C SER A 104 3.43 8.84 18.06
N GLN A 105 2.44 9.45 18.72
CA GLN A 105 1.92 10.76 18.29
C GLN A 105 3.04 11.82 18.22
N LYS A 106 4.01 11.78 19.14
CA LYS A 106 5.16 12.67 19.16
C LYS A 106 6.03 12.50 17.92
N THR A 107 6.42 11.27 17.61
CA THR A 107 7.25 10.94 16.42
C THR A 107 6.56 11.38 15.14
N PHE A 108 5.25 11.12 15.02
CA PHE A 108 4.48 11.56 13.86
C PHE A 108 4.46 13.08 13.71
N ASN A 109 4.20 13.80 14.80
CA ASN A 109 4.16 15.27 14.78
C ASN A 109 5.52 15.89 14.43
N GLU A 110 6.62 15.30 14.91
CA GLU A 110 7.98 15.70 14.54
C GLU A 110 8.24 15.46 13.04
N PHE A 111 7.87 14.30 12.52
CA PHE A 111 7.99 14.00 11.09
C PHE A 111 7.18 14.99 10.24
N ARG A 112 5.91 15.22 10.60
CA ARG A 112 5.03 16.18 9.92
C ARG A 112 5.60 17.60 9.93
N SER A 113 6.10 18.06 11.08
CA SER A 113 6.72 19.38 11.20
C SER A 113 7.97 19.50 10.34
N ASN A 114 8.82 18.48 10.33
CA ASN A 114 10.01 18.42 9.48
C ASN A 114 9.63 18.46 8.00
N PHE A 115 8.55 17.76 7.60
CA PHE A 115 8.06 17.77 6.23
C PHE A 115 7.58 19.17 5.82
N VAL A 116 6.79 19.85 6.64
CA VAL A 116 6.30 21.21 6.36
C VAL A 116 7.47 22.21 6.23
N ASN A 117 8.47 22.08 7.10
CA ASN A 117 9.61 23.03 7.13
C ASN A 117 10.69 22.73 6.07
N SER A 118 10.84 21.48 5.66
CA SER A 118 11.91 21.04 4.74
C SER A 118 11.46 19.83 3.93
N PRO A 119 10.50 20.00 2.99
CA PRO A 119 9.83 18.89 2.32
C PRO A 119 10.80 17.92 1.62
N ASN A 120 11.62 18.42 0.71
CA ASN A 120 12.56 17.58 -0.07
C ASN A 120 13.58 16.83 0.82
N LYS A 121 14.07 17.48 1.87
CA LYS A 121 14.97 16.83 2.84
C LYS A 121 14.25 15.70 3.58
N THR A 122 13.01 15.94 3.98
CA THR A 122 12.21 14.96 4.71
C THR A 122 11.81 13.78 3.83
N LEU A 123 11.44 14.02 2.56
CA LEU A 123 11.16 12.94 1.60
C LEU A 123 12.40 12.07 1.38
N LYS A 124 13.57 12.67 1.22
CA LYS A 124 14.82 11.91 1.10
C LYS A 124 15.14 11.09 2.36
N GLN A 125 14.92 11.64 3.54
CA GLN A 125 15.08 10.88 4.79
C GLN A 125 14.05 9.77 4.91
N PHE A 126 12.84 9.99 4.43
CA PHE A 126 11.76 9.00 4.43
C PHE A 126 12.07 7.85 3.47
N SER A 127 12.63 8.10 2.27
CA SER A 127 13.06 7.03 1.37
C SER A 127 14.14 6.13 1.99
N ILE A 128 15.09 6.72 2.74
CA ILE A 128 16.10 5.96 3.49
C ILE A 128 15.44 5.13 4.60
N LEU A 129 14.50 5.71 5.35
CA LEU A 129 13.79 5.00 6.42
C LEU A 129 12.94 3.85 5.87
N THR A 130 12.29 4.06 4.72
CA THR A 130 11.49 3.04 4.01
C THR A 130 12.34 1.82 3.63
N ALA A 131 13.57 2.06 3.15
CA ALA A 131 14.51 1.00 2.76
C ALA A 131 15.34 0.44 3.91
N MET A 132 15.18 0.96 5.13
CA MET A 132 15.97 0.49 6.28
C MET A 132 15.71 -0.99 6.54
N ASN A 133 16.77 -1.74 6.79
CA ASN A 133 16.78 -3.21 6.99
C ASN A 133 16.56 -4.04 5.70
N ASP A 134 16.49 -3.39 4.52
CA ASP A 134 16.54 -4.11 3.25
C ASP A 134 17.96 -4.57 2.91
N ARG A 135 18.06 -5.68 2.16
CA ARG A 135 19.37 -6.18 1.65
C ARG A 135 20.05 -5.16 0.75
N ASN A 136 19.27 -4.45 -0.08
CA ASN A 136 19.72 -3.47 -1.05
C ASN A 136 19.22 -2.06 -0.65
N ALA A 137 19.30 -1.72 0.64
CA ALA A 137 18.72 -0.49 1.19
C ALA A 137 19.12 0.78 0.42
N SER A 138 20.39 0.89 0.02
CA SER A 138 20.88 2.07 -0.73
C SER A 138 20.24 2.22 -2.11
N GLU A 139 20.04 1.11 -2.83
CA GLU A 139 19.44 1.12 -4.17
C GLU A 139 17.94 1.40 -4.08
N ILE A 140 17.25 0.75 -3.13
CA ILE A 140 15.82 0.99 -2.88
C ILE A 140 15.58 2.44 -2.45
N ALA A 141 16.40 2.98 -1.54
CA ALA A 141 16.27 4.38 -1.13
C ALA A 141 16.46 5.36 -2.31
N LYS A 142 17.37 5.08 -3.23
CA LYS A 142 17.54 5.89 -4.46
C LYS A 142 16.33 5.78 -5.40
N THR A 143 15.76 4.60 -5.55
CA THR A 143 14.56 4.39 -6.35
C THR A 143 13.36 5.16 -5.80
N LEU A 144 13.27 5.28 -4.47
CA LEU A 144 12.20 5.98 -3.75
C LEU A 144 12.46 7.48 -3.55
N ASP A 145 13.63 7.99 -3.91
CA ASP A 145 13.99 9.42 -3.77
C ASP A 145 13.38 10.24 -4.92
N ILE A 146 12.08 10.50 -4.80
CA ILE A 146 11.31 11.26 -5.78
C ILE A 146 11.30 12.74 -5.37
N LYS A 147 11.47 13.62 -6.36
CA LYS A 147 11.21 15.05 -6.19
C LYS A 147 9.73 15.30 -6.44
N GLU A 148 9.06 15.80 -5.43
CA GLU A 148 7.65 16.19 -5.51
C GLU A 148 7.54 17.71 -5.50
N GLU A 149 6.54 18.26 -6.20
CA GLU A 149 6.30 19.69 -6.28
C GLU A 149 5.02 20.12 -5.54
N ASN A 150 4.06 19.20 -5.35
CA ASN A 150 2.79 19.49 -4.69
C ASN A 150 2.81 19.08 -3.21
N PHE A 151 3.54 19.82 -2.39
CA PHE A 151 3.69 19.51 -0.98
C PHE A 151 2.42 19.72 -0.15
N GLU A 152 1.53 20.62 -0.54
CA GLU A 152 0.30 20.91 0.22
C GLU A 152 -0.63 19.69 0.24
N ASN A 153 -0.84 19.06 -0.91
CA ASN A 153 -1.61 17.82 -0.97
C ASN A 153 -0.95 16.71 -0.17
N LEU A 154 0.38 16.59 -0.20
CA LEU A 154 1.09 15.58 0.59
C LEU A 154 0.92 15.79 2.10
N VAL A 155 0.82 17.04 2.59
CA VAL A 155 0.49 17.31 4.01
C VAL A 155 -0.89 16.79 4.34
N TYR A 156 -1.89 17.04 3.49
CA TYR A 156 -3.23 16.52 3.68
C TYR A 156 -3.24 14.97 3.74
N TRP A 157 -2.59 14.31 2.79
CA TRP A 157 -2.53 12.86 2.72
C TRP A 157 -1.73 12.21 3.86
N LEU A 158 -0.74 12.93 4.40
CA LEU A 158 -0.06 12.52 5.63
C LEU A 158 -1.00 12.58 6.83
N ASP A 159 -1.82 13.63 6.92
CA ASP A 159 -2.83 13.78 7.98
C ASP A 159 -3.95 12.73 7.84
N GLU A 160 -4.32 12.33 6.60
CA GLU A 160 -5.25 11.21 6.35
C GLU A 160 -4.68 9.87 6.81
N LEU A 161 -3.41 9.60 6.52
CA LEU A 161 -2.71 8.39 7.01
C LEU A 161 -2.79 8.28 8.54
N LYS A 162 -2.68 9.42 9.24
CA LYS A 162 -2.80 9.49 10.69
C LYS A 162 -4.22 9.24 11.19
N ARG A 163 -5.23 9.83 10.53
CA ARG A 163 -6.63 9.81 10.99
C ARG A 163 -7.29 8.46 10.81
N PHE A 164 -6.90 7.72 9.77
CA PHE A 164 -7.56 6.47 9.43
C PHE A 164 -7.11 5.34 10.34
N SER A 165 -8.09 4.62 10.89
CA SER A 165 -7.91 3.37 11.62
C SER A 165 -8.78 2.27 11.03
N CYS A 166 -8.20 1.08 10.91
CA CYS A 166 -8.93 -0.12 10.50
C CYS A 166 -9.67 -0.80 11.67
N PHE A 167 -9.59 -0.25 12.88
CA PHE A 167 -10.12 -0.92 14.07
C PHE A 167 -11.62 -1.19 13.98
N ASP A 168 -12.40 -0.18 13.57
CA ASP A 168 -13.86 -0.23 13.45
C ASP A 168 -14.36 -0.63 12.06
N ILE A 169 -13.44 -1.06 11.17
CA ILE A 169 -13.81 -1.54 9.84
C ILE A 169 -14.42 -2.95 9.94
N ASP A 170 -15.57 -3.13 9.31
CA ASP A 170 -16.11 -4.46 9.02
C ASP A 170 -15.40 -5.07 7.80
N PHE A 171 -14.64 -6.11 8.05
CA PHE A 171 -13.87 -6.84 7.03
C PHE A 171 -14.60 -8.10 6.50
N SER A 172 -15.85 -8.35 6.89
CA SER A 172 -16.60 -9.57 6.54
C SER A 172 -16.74 -9.78 5.03
N ASN A 173 -16.81 -8.69 4.26
CA ASN A 173 -17.00 -8.69 2.81
C ASN A 173 -15.74 -8.33 2.02
N MET A 174 -14.56 -8.38 2.64
CA MET A 174 -13.32 -8.16 1.91
C MET A 174 -13.08 -9.29 0.90
N PRO A 175 -12.56 -8.96 -0.29
CA PRO A 175 -12.17 -9.98 -1.26
C PRO A 175 -11.01 -10.83 -0.71
N ARG A 176 -10.64 -11.88 -1.44
CA ARG A 176 -9.40 -12.59 -1.16
C ARG A 176 -8.25 -11.58 -1.09
N THR A 177 -7.48 -11.65 -0.01
CA THR A 177 -6.46 -10.65 0.30
C THR A 177 -5.09 -11.30 0.42
N LEU A 178 -4.13 -10.84 -0.38
CA LEU A 178 -2.72 -11.15 -0.28
C LEU A 178 -2.02 -9.98 0.41
N PHE A 179 -1.26 -10.26 1.47
CA PHE A 179 -0.60 -9.24 2.26
C PHE A 179 0.91 -9.49 2.30
N PHE A 180 1.69 -8.49 1.94
CA PHE A 180 3.14 -8.48 2.00
C PHE A 180 3.63 -7.59 3.13
N GLN A 181 4.55 -8.11 3.98
CA GLN A 181 5.12 -7.37 5.10
C GLN A 181 6.61 -7.61 5.22
N GLY A 182 7.38 -6.56 5.41
CA GLY A 182 8.79 -6.65 5.80
C GLY A 182 8.95 -6.92 7.29
N ALA A 183 9.77 -7.89 7.67
CA ALA A 183 10.02 -8.23 9.08
C ALA A 183 10.83 -7.15 9.83
N GLY A 184 11.55 -6.31 9.11
CA GLY A 184 12.33 -5.20 9.65
C GLY A 184 11.72 -3.82 9.36
N ASP A 185 10.43 -3.76 9.05
CA ASP A 185 9.74 -2.50 8.72
C ASP A 185 9.76 -1.53 9.91
N MET A 186 10.41 -0.37 9.71
CA MET A 186 10.57 0.67 10.73
C MET A 186 9.45 1.72 10.70
N ILE A 187 8.54 1.64 9.72
CA ILE A 187 7.40 2.57 9.57
C ILE A 187 6.12 1.91 10.08
N VAL A 188 5.84 0.70 9.61
CA VAL A 188 4.69 -0.12 10.02
C VAL A 188 5.19 -1.43 10.61
N HIS A 189 5.15 -1.54 11.92
CA HIS A 189 5.64 -2.72 12.61
C HIS A 189 4.94 -4.00 12.11
N GLU A 190 5.70 -5.07 11.87
CA GLU A 190 5.21 -6.32 11.27
C GLU A 190 4.00 -6.94 12.00
N SER A 191 3.90 -6.74 13.31
CA SER A 191 2.77 -7.26 14.09
C SER A 191 1.42 -6.68 13.69
N GLN A 192 1.40 -5.54 12.98
CA GLN A 192 0.13 -4.97 12.49
C GLN A 192 -0.53 -5.86 11.43
N ALA A 193 0.21 -6.63 10.67
CA ALA A 193 -0.33 -7.62 9.73
C ALA A 193 -1.27 -8.64 10.42
N LYS A 194 -1.01 -8.98 11.68
CA LYS A 194 -1.83 -9.91 12.46
C LYS A 194 -3.24 -9.37 12.78
N TYR A 195 -3.43 -8.05 12.80
CA TYR A 195 -4.77 -7.49 12.98
C TYR A 195 -5.63 -7.73 11.73
N PHE A 196 -5.05 -7.61 10.54
CA PHE A 196 -5.71 -7.94 9.28
C PHE A 196 -6.01 -9.44 9.17
N GLU A 197 -5.03 -10.28 9.48
CA GLU A 197 -5.17 -11.75 9.47
C GLU A 197 -6.35 -12.24 10.33
N ARG A 198 -6.58 -11.62 11.50
CA ARG A 198 -7.70 -11.96 12.38
C ARG A 198 -9.07 -11.50 11.89
N LYS A 199 -9.10 -10.47 11.02
CA LYS A 199 -10.34 -9.84 10.57
C LYS A 199 -10.76 -10.25 9.16
N ILE A 200 -9.83 -10.62 8.29
CA ILE A 200 -10.10 -10.97 6.89
C ILE A 200 -10.13 -12.50 6.73
N LYS A 201 -11.27 -13.03 6.29
CA LYS A 201 -11.50 -14.49 6.20
C LYS A 201 -10.56 -15.19 5.21
N ASN A 202 -10.38 -14.62 4.01
CA ASN A 202 -9.55 -15.18 2.95
C ASN A 202 -8.25 -14.38 2.85
N PHE A 203 -7.33 -14.62 3.77
CA PHE A 203 -6.11 -13.85 3.95
C PHE A 203 -4.87 -14.73 3.82
N ARG A 204 -3.92 -14.30 2.97
CA ARG A 204 -2.59 -14.91 2.84
C ARG A 204 -1.54 -13.87 3.22
N LEU A 205 -0.72 -14.18 4.23
CA LEU A 205 0.38 -13.33 4.70
C LEU A 205 1.72 -13.85 4.19
N GLU A 206 2.50 -12.99 3.58
CA GLU A 206 3.89 -13.22 3.16
C GLU A 206 4.83 -12.28 3.91
N ILE A 207 5.65 -12.84 4.79
CA ILE A 207 6.68 -12.09 5.53
C ILE A 207 8.01 -12.16 4.77
N PHE A 208 8.63 -11.00 4.55
CA PHE A 208 9.93 -10.85 3.91
C PHE A 208 11.00 -10.60 4.97
N LYS A 209 11.92 -11.57 5.15
CA LYS A 209 13.06 -11.43 6.05
C LYS A 209 14.08 -10.44 5.47
N ASN A 210 14.79 -9.71 6.37
CA ASN A 210 15.75 -8.67 5.97
C ASN A 210 15.14 -7.69 4.96
N CYS A 211 14.00 -7.16 5.32
CA CYS A 211 13.19 -6.29 4.47
C CYS A 211 12.53 -5.21 5.32
N GLY A 212 12.57 -3.97 4.84
CA GLY A 212 11.92 -2.81 5.40
C GLY A 212 10.47 -2.67 4.94
N HIS A 213 10.08 -1.42 4.65
CA HIS A 213 8.70 -1.05 4.32
C HIS A 213 8.32 -1.28 2.84
N ALA A 214 9.27 -1.73 2.00
CA ALA A 214 9.05 -1.93 0.56
C ALA A 214 9.34 -3.38 0.11
N PRO A 215 8.60 -4.40 0.59
CA PRO A 215 8.84 -5.79 0.22
C PRO A 215 8.80 -6.04 -1.30
N HIS A 216 8.01 -5.29 -2.03
CA HIS A 216 7.91 -5.36 -3.49
C HIS A 216 9.17 -4.89 -4.23
N LEU A 217 10.02 -4.08 -3.60
CA LEU A 217 11.33 -3.68 -4.13
C LEU A 217 12.47 -4.55 -3.56
N ASN A 218 12.31 -5.08 -2.36
CA ASN A 218 13.30 -5.97 -1.73
C ASN A 218 13.46 -7.29 -2.49
N ASP A 219 12.34 -7.91 -2.88
CA ASP A 219 12.31 -9.15 -3.67
C ASP A 219 11.17 -9.08 -4.69
N VAL A 220 11.46 -8.40 -5.80
CA VAL A 220 10.53 -8.19 -6.92
C VAL A 220 10.07 -9.53 -7.49
N ALA A 221 10.99 -10.50 -7.64
CA ALA A 221 10.69 -11.80 -8.24
C ALA A 221 9.72 -12.61 -7.39
N ARG A 222 9.94 -12.65 -6.07
CA ARG A 222 9.02 -13.33 -5.13
C ARG A 222 7.67 -12.64 -5.09
N THR A 223 7.62 -11.30 -5.00
CA THR A 223 6.38 -10.53 -5.00
C THR A 223 5.55 -10.81 -6.24
N ARG A 224 6.17 -10.71 -7.41
CA ARG A 224 5.57 -11.00 -8.72
C ARG A 224 5.02 -12.42 -8.80
N LYS A 225 5.86 -13.40 -8.48
CA LYS A 225 5.49 -14.82 -8.49
C LYS A 225 4.25 -15.08 -7.63
N THR A 226 4.25 -14.55 -6.39
CA THR A 226 3.15 -14.76 -5.46
C THR A 226 1.84 -14.11 -5.94
N ILE A 227 1.91 -12.90 -6.54
CA ILE A 227 0.73 -12.26 -7.14
C ILE A 227 0.18 -13.12 -8.31
N LEU A 228 1.04 -13.59 -9.20
CA LEU A 228 0.63 -14.43 -10.34
C LEU A 228 0.03 -15.77 -9.89
N GLU A 229 0.60 -16.41 -8.86
CA GLU A 229 0.02 -17.61 -8.25
C GLU A 229 -1.40 -17.37 -7.76
N GLU A 230 -1.61 -16.25 -7.04
CA GLU A 230 -2.94 -15.87 -6.52
C GLU A 230 -3.95 -15.55 -7.64
N ILE A 231 -3.51 -14.93 -8.72
CA ILE A 231 -4.36 -14.70 -9.89
C ILE A 231 -4.76 -16.04 -10.54
N ASN A 232 -3.80 -16.96 -10.74
CA ASN A 232 -3.98 -18.21 -11.45
C ASN A 232 -4.75 -19.29 -10.66
N THR A 233 -4.74 -19.25 -9.33
CA THR A 233 -5.47 -20.19 -8.48
C THR A 233 -6.98 -20.26 -8.83
N LYS A 234 -7.55 -19.18 -9.40
CA LYS A 234 -8.94 -19.14 -9.88
C LYS A 234 -9.19 -19.76 -11.24
N LEU A 235 -8.17 -19.94 -12.07
CA LEU A 235 -8.37 -20.54 -13.39
C LEU A 235 -8.67 -22.04 -13.27
N HIS A 236 -8.20 -22.68 -12.20
CA HIS A 236 -8.36 -24.12 -11.99
C HIS A 236 -9.64 -24.49 -11.20
N SER A 237 -10.17 -23.60 -10.36
CA SER A 237 -11.41 -23.85 -9.59
C SER A 237 -12.72 -23.66 -10.39
N LYS A 238 -12.66 -23.37 -11.69
CA LYS A 238 -13.84 -23.27 -12.58
C LYS A 238 -14.04 -24.50 -13.48
N HIS A 239 -13.20 -25.52 -13.33
CA HIS A 239 -13.28 -26.77 -14.11
C HIS A 239 -13.63 -27.99 -13.25
N GLU A 240 -14.00 -27.79 -12.01
CA GLU A 240 -14.69 -28.76 -11.14
C GLU A 240 -16.14 -28.28 -10.91
#